data_bd7581dc668644c3d914ccf8841ded1b
#
_entry.id   bd7581dc668644c3d914ccf8841ded1b
#
_cell.length_a   1.000
_cell.length_b   1.000
_cell.length_c   1.000
_cell.angle_alpha   90.00
_cell.angle_beta   90.00
_cell.angle_gamma   90.00
#
_symmetry.space_group_name_H-M   'P 1'
#
loop_
_entity.id
_entity.type
_entity.pdbx_description
1 polymer ?
#
loop_
_entity_poly.entity_id
_entity_poly.type
_entity_poly.pdbx_seq_one_letter_code
_entity_poly.pdbx_strand_id
1 'polypeptide(L)'
;LVSTDEMHYQAWKRLADQLGIFGFTRKDNERQRGVSRMASLEIVLEKTDRVYTEEEKVKLAEKKNDYYKELLQKLDDGAVLKGAKETLAKLREMGVLIGVGSVSKNTPMILEKTGLLPYIDKVSCGLDITKSKPDPEVFLVAAKKLGLPAEECLVVEDAAAGIQAAKAAGMKSLAVGPYYEKLGATYQAPGLYAVNDWKEMLG
;
A
#
# COMPACT_ATOMS: atom_id res chain seq x y z
N LEU A 1 4.61 4.74 -4.50
CA LEU A 1 5.91 5.31 -4.14
C LEU A 1 7.03 4.27 -4.13
N VAL A 2 6.81 3.10 -3.51
CA VAL A 2 7.79 2.02 -3.35
C VAL A 2 7.13 0.70 -3.73
N SER A 3 7.85 -0.20 -4.40
CA SER A 3 7.38 -1.56 -4.64
C SER A 3 8.00 -2.52 -3.63
N THR A 4 7.15 -3.15 -2.82
CA THR A 4 7.54 -4.22 -1.90
C THR A 4 6.79 -5.53 -2.19
N ASP A 5 6.13 -5.61 -3.35
CA ASP A 5 5.32 -6.78 -3.75
C ASP A 5 6.13 -8.07 -3.76
N GLU A 6 7.36 -8.03 -4.30
CA GLU A 6 8.25 -9.19 -4.33
C GLU A 6 8.61 -9.68 -2.92
N MET A 7 8.88 -8.76 -1.99
CA MET A 7 9.19 -9.11 -0.61
C MET A 7 7.96 -9.70 0.11
N HIS A 8 6.76 -9.19 -0.19
CA HIS A 8 5.51 -9.78 0.31
C HIS A 8 5.32 -11.19 -0.22
N TYR A 9 5.49 -11.39 -1.53
CA TYR A 9 5.41 -12.71 -2.15
C TYR A 9 6.39 -13.70 -1.52
N GLN A 10 7.66 -13.33 -1.39
CA GLN A 10 8.69 -14.20 -0.80
C GLN A 10 8.37 -14.58 0.65
N ALA A 11 7.91 -13.63 1.46
CA ALA A 11 7.55 -13.88 2.84
C ALA A 11 6.33 -14.82 2.97
N TRP A 12 5.29 -14.62 2.15
CA TRP A 12 4.12 -15.51 2.10
C TRP A 12 4.48 -16.89 1.55
N LYS A 13 5.29 -16.96 0.49
CA LYS A 13 5.75 -18.21 -0.11
C LYS A 13 6.55 -19.03 0.91
N ARG A 14 7.48 -18.39 1.63
CA ARG A 14 8.26 -19.03 2.69
C ARG A 14 7.35 -19.60 3.79
N LEU A 15 6.32 -18.87 4.22
CA LEU A 15 5.35 -19.39 5.18
C LEU A 15 4.57 -20.57 4.60
N ALA A 16 4.04 -20.44 3.39
CA ALA A 16 3.27 -21.47 2.71
C ALA A 16 4.07 -22.78 2.59
N ASP A 17 5.33 -22.71 2.16
CA ASP A 17 6.22 -23.87 2.03
C ASP A 17 6.47 -24.56 3.38
N GLN A 18 6.66 -23.81 4.45
CA GLN A 18 6.81 -24.38 5.80
C GLN A 18 5.55 -25.08 6.32
N LEU A 19 4.38 -24.66 5.84
CA LEU A 19 3.10 -25.29 6.17
C LEU A 19 2.76 -26.47 5.24
N GLY A 20 3.61 -26.76 4.26
CA GLY A 20 3.35 -27.78 3.23
C GLY A 20 2.31 -27.32 2.19
N ILE A 21 2.08 -26.01 2.05
CA ILE A 21 1.13 -25.41 1.11
C ILE A 21 1.88 -25.05 -0.17
N PHE A 22 1.97 -25.97 -1.13
CA PHE A 22 2.76 -25.79 -2.35
C PHE A 22 2.03 -25.06 -3.49
N GLY A 23 0.72 -24.83 -3.36
CA GLY A 23 -0.13 -24.21 -4.39
C GLY A 23 -0.14 -22.68 -4.38
N PHE A 24 0.58 -22.00 -3.47
CA PHE A 24 0.62 -20.53 -3.41
C PHE A 24 1.53 -19.96 -4.51
N THR A 25 0.98 -19.10 -5.34
CA THR A 25 1.60 -18.54 -6.55
C THR A 25 1.62 -17.01 -6.57
N ARG A 26 2.30 -16.41 -7.56
CA ARG A 26 2.27 -14.96 -7.79
C ARG A 26 0.87 -14.44 -8.10
N LYS A 27 0.01 -15.23 -8.75
CA LYS A 27 -1.39 -14.87 -9.00
C LYS A 27 -2.19 -14.73 -7.70
N ASP A 28 -1.90 -15.57 -6.70
CA ASP A 28 -2.50 -15.44 -5.38
C ASP A 28 -1.98 -14.19 -4.66
N ASN A 29 -0.69 -13.86 -4.82
CA ASN A 29 -0.12 -12.63 -4.27
C ASN A 29 -0.73 -11.35 -4.87
N GLU A 30 -1.13 -11.36 -6.14
CA GLU A 30 -1.84 -10.21 -6.75
C GLU A 30 -3.17 -9.92 -6.03
N ARG A 31 -3.87 -10.96 -5.55
CA ARG A 31 -5.11 -10.82 -4.76
C ARG A 31 -4.87 -10.22 -3.37
N GLN A 32 -3.63 -10.23 -2.89
CA GLN A 32 -3.24 -9.69 -1.59
C GLN A 32 -2.93 -8.19 -1.63
N ARG A 33 -2.96 -7.55 -2.81
CA ARG A 33 -2.64 -6.12 -2.94
C ARG A 33 -3.70 -5.24 -2.27
N GLY A 34 -3.24 -4.37 -1.40
CA GLY A 34 -4.11 -3.41 -0.70
C GLY A 34 -4.98 -3.96 0.42
N VAL A 35 -4.93 -5.29 0.71
CA VAL A 35 -5.71 -5.89 1.78
C VAL A 35 -4.89 -6.11 3.05
N SER A 36 -5.57 -6.38 4.17
CA SER A 36 -4.92 -6.60 5.46
C SER A 36 -4.06 -7.87 5.47
N ARG A 37 -3.14 -7.94 6.45
CA ARG A 37 -2.32 -9.13 6.66
C ARG A 37 -3.15 -10.37 6.94
N MET A 38 -4.23 -10.26 7.72
CA MET A 38 -5.11 -11.39 8.02
C MET A 38 -5.86 -11.86 6.77
N ALA A 39 -6.43 -10.94 5.99
CA ALA A 39 -7.07 -11.28 4.71
C ALA A 39 -6.07 -11.90 3.71
N SER A 40 -4.82 -11.45 3.71
CA SER A 40 -3.77 -12.07 2.89
C SER A 40 -3.44 -13.49 3.34
N LEU A 41 -3.46 -13.78 4.66
CA LEU A 41 -3.28 -15.13 5.19
C LEU A 41 -4.41 -16.06 4.73
N GLU A 42 -5.66 -15.61 4.75
CA GLU A 42 -6.80 -16.43 4.29
C GLU A 42 -6.59 -16.87 2.82
N ILE A 43 -6.10 -15.99 1.95
CA ILE A 43 -5.79 -16.36 0.55
C ILE A 43 -4.73 -17.48 0.48
N VAL A 44 -3.75 -17.50 1.36
CA VAL A 44 -2.77 -18.59 1.44
C VAL A 44 -3.44 -19.88 1.93
N LEU A 45 -4.29 -19.78 2.95
CA LEU A 45 -4.96 -20.91 3.57
C LEU A 45 -6.06 -21.53 2.69
N GLU A 46 -6.57 -20.84 1.67
CA GLU A 46 -7.45 -21.42 0.63
C GLU A 46 -6.83 -22.64 -0.08
N LYS A 47 -5.51 -22.80 0.01
CA LYS A 47 -4.74 -23.87 -0.68
C LYS A 47 -4.52 -25.12 0.19
N THR A 48 -5.17 -25.22 1.34
CA THR A 48 -5.05 -26.35 2.25
C THR A 48 -6.41 -26.69 2.87
N ASP A 49 -6.65 -27.98 3.10
CA ASP A 49 -7.85 -28.46 3.82
C ASP A 49 -7.70 -28.37 5.34
N ARG A 50 -6.49 -28.04 5.83
CA ARG A 50 -6.27 -27.87 7.26
C ARG A 50 -7.00 -26.64 7.79
N VAL A 51 -7.81 -26.85 8.81
CA VAL A 51 -8.48 -25.76 9.54
C VAL A 51 -7.54 -25.24 10.63
N TYR A 52 -7.43 -23.92 10.72
CA TYR A 52 -6.64 -23.20 11.73
C TYR A 52 -7.54 -22.41 12.64
N THR A 53 -7.27 -22.41 13.94
CA THR A 53 -7.93 -21.53 14.90
C THR A 53 -7.50 -20.07 14.68
N GLU A 54 -8.29 -19.11 15.16
CA GLU A 54 -7.92 -17.69 15.05
C GLU A 54 -6.59 -17.39 15.75
N GLU A 55 -6.29 -18.04 16.87
CA GLU A 55 -5.00 -17.90 17.56
C GLU A 55 -3.83 -18.41 16.71
N GLU A 56 -3.99 -19.56 16.03
CA GLU A 56 -2.99 -20.08 15.11
C GLU A 56 -2.78 -19.12 13.93
N LYS A 57 -3.86 -18.58 13.34
CA LYS A 57 -3.80 -17.61 12.26
C LYS A 57 -3.03 -16.35 12.65
N VAL A 58 -3.27 -15.81 13.85
CA VAL A 58 -2.51 -14.66 14.36
C VAL A 58 -1.03 -14.98 14.42
N LYS A 59 -0.63 -16.12 14.99
CA LYS A 59 0.77 -16.56 15.08
C LYS A 59 1.41 -16.73 13.69
N LEU A 60 0.68 -17.30 12.72
CA LEU A 60 1.15 -17.45 11.35
C LEU A 60 1.36 -16.10 10.66
N ALA A 61 0.42 -15.17 10.85
CA ALA A 61 0.52 -13.83 10.30
C ALA A 61 1.70 -13.04 10.88
N GLU A 62 1.99 -13.22 12.19
CA GLU A 62 3.17 -12.65 12.84
C GLU A 62 4.46 -13.27 12.31
N LYS A 63 4.52 -14.58 12.22
CA LYS A 63 5.68 -15.30 11.65
C LYS A 63 6.00 -14.84 10.23
N LYS A 64 4.98 -14.71 9.37
CA LYS A 64 5.17 -14.13 8.03
C LYS A 64 5.71 -12.71 8.09
N ASN A 65 5.22 -11.91 9.04
CA ASN A 65 5.70 -10.54 9.18
C ASN A 65 7.17 -10.48 9.58
N ASP A 66 7.66 -11.41 10.37
CA ASP A 66 9.07 -11.48 10.72
C ASP A 66 9.93 -11.80 9.49
N TYR A 67 9.51 -12.73 8.63
CA TYR A 67 10.16 -12.97 7.33
C TYR A 67 10.16 -11.72 6.44
N TYR A 68 9.06 -11.00 6.44
CA TYR A 68 8.97 -9.76 5.67
C TYR A 68 9.91 -8.68 6.23
N LYS A 69 10.01 -8.53 7.56
CA LYS A 69 10.96 -7.61 8.18
C LYS A 69 12.41 -7.97 7.88
N GLU A 70 12.77 -9.28 7.85
CA GLU A 70 14.09 -9.74 7.42
C GLU A 70 14.42 -9.27 5.99
N LEU A 71 13.45 -9.37 5.07
CA LEU A 71 13.60 -8.89 3.69
C LEU A 71 13.72 -7.37 3.63
N LEU A 72 12.93 -6.64 4.42
CA LEU A 72 12.98 -5.17 4.51
C LEU A 72 14.33 -4.65 5.01
N GLN A 73 15.15 -5.46 5.73
CA GLN A 73 16.50 -5.02 6.11
C GLN A 73 17.38 -4.72 4.89
N LYS A 74 17.10 -5.35 3.75
CA LYS A 74 17.81 -5.18 2.48
C LYS A 74 17.19 -4.10 1.57
N LEU A 75 16.11 -3.45 2.04
CA LEU A 75 15.45 -2.39 1.29
C LEU A 75 16.33 -1.13 1.29
N ASP A 76 16.44 -0.52 0.14
CA ASP A 76 17.14 0.74 -0.10
C ASP A 76 16.36 1.65 -1.06
N ASP A 77 16.96 2.72 -1.51
CA ASP A 77 16.37 3.69 -2.46
C ASP A 77 16.14 3.12 -3.86
N GLY A 78 16.81 2.01 -4.22
CA GLY A 78 16.56 1.29 -5.47
C GLY A 78 15.13 0.70 -5.58
N ALA A 79 14.42 0.58 -4.46
CA ALA A 79 13.02 0.16 -4.44
C ALA A 79 12.01 1.30 -4.72
N VAL A 80 12.48 2.54 -4.81
CA VAL A 80 11.64 3.71 -5.12
C VAL A 80 11.20 3.65 -6.58
N LEU A 81 9.91 3.77 -6.81
CA LEU A 81 9.36 3.73 -8.17
C LEU A 81 9.79 4.97 -8.97
N LYS A 82 10.02 4.75 -10.28
CA LYS A 82 10.41 5.80 -11.21
C LYS A 82 9.48 7.02 -11.13
N GLY A 83 10.06 8.20 -10.96
CA GLY A 83 9.34 9.48 -10.86
C GLY A 83 8.75 9.76 -9.47
N ALA A 84 8.85 8.84 -8.50
CA ALA A 84 8.23 9.06 -7.20
C ALA A 84 8.94 10.16 -6.40
N LYS A 85 10.27 10.14 -6.34
CA LYS A 85 11.05 11.12 -5.58
C LYS A 85 10.96 12.52 -6.20
N GLU A 86 11.06 12.59 -7.52
CA GLU A 86 10.91 13.83 -8.30
C GLU A 86 9.52 14.44 -8.12
N THR A 87 8.47 13.60 -8.15
CA THR A 87 7.10 14.04 -7.92
C THR A 87 6.92 14.61 -6.52
N LEU A 88 7.40 13.90 -5.50
CA LEU A 88 7.30 14.35 -4.11
C LEU A 88 8.03 15.71 -3.92
N ALA A 89 9.23 15.88 -4.48
CA ALA A 89 9.97 17.13 -4.44
C ALA A 89 9.17 18.26 -5.11
N LYS A 90 8.67 18.03 -6.33
CA LYS A 90 7.86 19.00 -7.08
C LYS A 90 6.60 19.43 -6.32
N LEU A 91 5.86 18.48 -5.72
CA LEU A 91 4.66 18.78 -4.95
C LEU A 91 4.98 19.63 -3.71
N ARG A 92 6.10 19.37 -3.04
CA ARG A 92 6.55 20.20 -1.92
C ARG A 92 6.91 21.62 -2.35
N GLU A 93 7.59 21.80 -3.49
CA GLU A 93 7.87 23.13 -4.07
C GLU A 93 6.59 23.89 -4.41
N MET A 94 5.51 23.17 -4.75
CA MET A 94 4.17 23.74 -4.98
C MET A 94 3.42 24.05 -3.68
N GLY A 95 3.96 23.74 -2.50
CA GLY A 95 3.30 23.95 -1.20
C GLY A 95 2.24 22.89 -0.87
N VAL A 96 2.21 21.76 -1.59
CA VAL A 96 1.24 20.68 -1.36
C VAL A 96 1.66 19.86 -0.15
N LEU A 97 0.73 19.63 0.79
CA LEU A 97 0.95 18.72 1.90
C LEU A 97 0.88 17.26 1.44
N ILE A 98 1.81 16.43 1.90
CA ILE A 98 1.95 15.05 1.45
C ILE A 98 1.70 14.09 2.60
N GLY A 99 0.61 13.29 2.46
CA GLY A 99 0.29 12.20 3.37
C GLY A 99 0.52 10.83 2.74
N VAL A 100 0.88 9.86 3.55
CA VAL A 100 0.91 8.44 3.14
C VAL A 100 -0.21 7.69 3.84
N GLY A 101 -1.08 7.01 3.07
CA GLY A 101 -2.13 6.12 3.55
C GLY A 101 -1.83 4.67 3.17
N SER A 102 -1.36 3.85 4.09
CA SER A 102 -0.95 2.46 3.85
C SER A 102 -1.52 1.50 4.91
N VAL A 103 -1.98 0.33 4.49
CA VAL A 103 -2.43 -0.73 5.43
C VAL A 103 -1.26 -1.47 6.12
N SER A 104 -0.04 -1.25 5.66
CA SER A 104 1.15 -1.88 6.24
C SER A 104 1.54 -1.24 7.57
N LYS A 105 1.74 -2.04 8.61
CA LYS A 105 2.31 -1.59 9.88
C LYS A 105 3.81 -1.23 9.78
N ASN A 106 4.47 -1.64 8.71
CA ASN A 106 5.90 -1.39 8.47
C ASN A 106 6.17 -0.13 7.62
N THR A 107 5.14 0.66 7.30
CA THR A 107 5.24 1.85 6.45
C THR A 107 6.31 2.84 6.91
N PRO A 108 6.42 3.20 8.21
CA PRO A 108 7.47 4.13 8.65
C PRO A 108 8.89 3.62 8.32
N MET A 109 9.17 2.34 8.59
CA MET A 109 10.45 1.71 8.29
C MET A 109 10.75 1.74 6.76
N ILE A 110 9.73 1.47 5.93
CA ILE A 110 9.88 1.49 4.47
C ILE A 110 10.24 2.89 3.99
N LEU A 111 9.54 3.92 4.46
CA LEU A 111 9.81 5.31 4.09
C LEU A 111 11.20 5.78 4.54
N GLU A 112 11.64 5.38 5.72
CA GLU A 112 12.96 5.68 6.24
C GLU A 112 14.06 5.03 5.38
N LYS A 113 13.98 3.71 5.16
CA LYS A 113 14.97 2.95 4.40
C LYS A 113 15.08 3.36 2.93
N THR A 114 14.00 3.84 2.35
CA THR A 114 13.97 4.32 0.95
C THR A 114 14.30 5.81 0.82
N GLY A 115 14.58 6.51 1.93
CA GLY A 115 14.89 7.93 1.94
C GLY A 115 13.72 8.83 1.53
N LEU A 116 12.48 8.33 1.62
CA LEU A 116 11.28 9.10 1.27
C LEU A 116 10.68 9.85 2.45
N LEU A 117 11.01 9.48 3.69
CA LEU A 117 10.44 10.08 4.90
C LEU A 117 10.55 11.61 4.94
N PRO A 118 11.67 12.27 4.51
CA PRO A 118 11.78 13.73 4.51
C PRO A 118 10.80 14.47 3.61
N TYR A 119 10.17 13.77 2.66
CA TYR A 119 9.17 14.34 1.76
C TYR A 119 7.73 14.24 2.30
N ILE A 120 7.51 13.49 3.39
CA ILE A 120 6.18 13.14 3.89
C ILE A 120 5.85 13.95 5.14
N ASP A 121 4.72 14.66 5.11
CA ASP A 121 4.26 15.46 6.24
C ASP A 121 3.55 14.60 7.30
N LYS A 122 2.74 13.62 6.87
CA LYS A 122 2.00 12.72 7.77
C LYS A 122 1.91 11.30 7.22
N VAL A 123 1.88 10.33 8.14
CA VAL A 123 1.69 8.91 7.82
C VAL A 123 0.47 8.38 8.56
N SER A 124 -0.44 7.75 7.83
CA SER A 124 -1.47 6.84 8.32
C SER A 124 -1.10 5.43 7.88
N CYS A 125 -0.93 4.52 8.84
CA CYS A 125 -0.48 3.16 8.56
C CYS A 125 -1.35 2.12 9.28
N GLY A 126 -1.03 0.85 9.13
CA GLY A 126 -1.79 -0.24 9.76
C GLY A 126 -1.79 -0.25 11.30
N LEU A 127 -1.09 0.68 11.95
CA LEU A 127 -1.15 0.90 13.40
C LEU A 127 -2.22 1.94 13.79
N ASP A 128 -2.67 2.74 12.83
CA ASP A 128 -3.59 3.85 13.04
C ASP A 128 -5.05 3.51 12.69
N ILE A 129 -5.29 2.32 12.11
CA ILE A 129 -6.57 1.91 11.54
C ILE A 129 -7.02 0.55 12.08
N THR A 130 -8.33 0.34 12.05
CA THR A 130 -8.99 -0.93 12.39
C THR A 130 -9.46 -1.68 11.17
N LYS A 131 -9.79 -0.97 10.10
CA LYS A 131 -10.28 -1.52 8.84
C LYS A 131 -9.30 -1.26 7.71
N SER A 132 -9.11 -2.25 6.85
CA SER A 132 -8.27 -2.12 5.66
C SER A 132 -9.08 -1.72 4.43
N LYS A 133 -8.39 -1.23 3.39
CA LYS A 133 -9.00 -0.98 2.08
C LYS A 133 -9.81 -2.21 1.62
N PRO A 134 -11.03 -2.03 1.06
CA PRO A 134 -11.59 -0.80 0.49
C PRO A 134 -12.28 0.15 1.50
N ASP A 135 -12.22 -0.10 2.81
CA ASP A 135 -12.71 0.87 3.79
C ASP A 135 -11.89 2.18 3.70
N PRO A 136 -12.52 3.36 3.77
CA PRO A 136 -11.84 4.64 3.61
C PRO A 136 -10.96 5.06 4.81
N GLU A 137 -10.99 4.33 5.93
CA GLU A 137 -10.40 4.74 7.20
C GLU A 137 -8.96 5.23 7.06
N VAL A 138 -8.11 4.52 6.30
CA VAL A 138 -6.70 4.89 6.17
C VAL A 138 -6.48 6.26 5.51
N PHE A 139 -7.31 6.64 4.55
CA PHE A 139 -7.21 7.92 3.88
C PHE A 139 -7.86 9.04 4.70
N LEU A 140 -8.99 8.76 5.35
CA LEU A 140 -9.62 9.72 6.26
C LEU A 140 -8.71 10.05 7.47
N VAL A 141 -8.01 9.05 8.03
CA VAL A 141 -7.01 9.27 9.09
C VAL A 141 -5.82 10.09 8.55
N ALA A 142 -5.35 9.83 7.33
CA ALA A 142 -4.28 10.61 6.71
C ALA A 142 -4.69 12.08 6.53
N ALA A 143 -5.86 12.34 5.96
CA ALA A 143 -6.42 13.69 5.78
C ALA A 143 -6.57 14.42 7.13
N LYS A 144 -7.13 13.76 8.14
CA LYS A 144 -7.24 14.30 9.49
C LYS A 144 -5.89 14.68 10.10
N LYS A 145 -4.86 13.84 9.92
CA LYS A 145 -3.49 14.12 10.39
C LYS A 145 -2.87 15.32 9.65
N LEU A 146 -3.23 15.54 8.38
CA LEU A 146 -2.82 16.71 7.59
C LEU A 146 -3.61 17.97 7.97
N GLY A 147 -4.74 17.83 8.64
CA GLY A 147 -5.65 18.95 8.96
C GLY A 147 -6.48 19.41 7.77
N LEU A 148 -6.71 18.53 6.79
CA LEU A 148 -7.43 18.83 5.56
C LEU A 148 -8.76 18.08 5.49
N PRO A 149 -9.82 18.69 4.89
CA PRO A 149 -11.05 17.97 4.56
C PRO A 149 -10.79 16.97 3.42
N ALA A 150 -11.59 15.91 3.35
CA ALA A 150 -11.39 14.82 2.39
C ALA A 150 -11.49 15.31 0.93
N GLU A 151 -12.41 16.21 0.64
CA GLU A 151 -12.67 16.77 -0.69
C GLU A 151 -11.50 17.60 -1.26
N GLU A 152 -10.59 18.07 -0.42
CA GLU A 152 -9.36 18.76 -0.81
C GLU A 152 -8.17 17.81 -1.01
N CYS A 153 -8.39 16.50 -0.83
CA CYS A 153 -7.34 15.50 -0.96
C CYS A 153 -7.42 14.74 -2.29
N LEU A 154 -6.27 14.52 -2.90
CA LEU A 154 -6.09 13.62 -4.03
C LEU A 154 -5.36 12.35 -3.59
N VAL A 155 -5.99 11.19 -3.76
CA VAL A 155 -5.36 9.89 -3.50
C VAL A 155 -4.66 9.39 -4.76
N VAL A 156 -3.39 9.02 -4.65
CA VAL A 156 -2.63 8.34 -5.71
C VAL A 156 -2.47 6.87 -5.34
N GLU A 157 -2.98 5.99 -6.18
CA GLU A 157 -3.09 4.55 -5.90
C GLU A 157 -2.86 3.67 -7.13
N ASP A 158 -2.45 2.41 -6.88
CA ASP A 158 -2.19 1.41 -7.93
C ASP A 158 -3.06 0.14 -7.79
N ALA A 159 -3.91 0.09 -6.78
CA ALA A 159 -4.76 -1.06 -6.47
C ALA A 159 -6.25 -0.69 -6.45
N ALA A 160 -7.09 -1.62 -6.93
CA ALA A 160 -8.54 -1.43 -6.99
C ALA A 160 -9.15 -1.13 -5.61
N ALA A 161 -8.71 -1.83 -4.56
CA ALA A 161 -9.17 -1.59 -3.19
C ALA A 161 -8.84 -0.17 -2.70
N GLY A 162 -7.70 0.40 -3.11
CA GLY A 162 -7.32 1.77 -2.76
C GLY A 162 -8.16 2.82 -3.50
N ILE A 163 -8.43 2.63 -4.79
CA ILE A 163 -9.33 3.52 -5.55
C ILE A 163 -10.75 3.48 -4.97
N GLN A 164 -11.25 2.30 -4.58
CA GLN A 164 -12.54 2.16 -3.91
C GLN A 164 -12.57 2.88 -2.56
N ALA A 165 -11.49 2.77 -1.77
CA ALA A 165 -11.34 3.47 -0.50
C ALA A 165 -11.32 5.00 -0.67
N ALA A 166 -10.61 5.52 -1.68
CA ALA A 166 -10.60 6.95 -2.02
C ALA A 166 -12.01 7.45 -2.38
N LYS A 167 -12.73 6.70 -3.23
CA LYS A 167 -14.11 7.01 -3.59
C LYS A 167 -15.04 7.00 -2.37
N ALA A 168 -14.92 6.01 -1.50
CA ALA A 168 -15.70 5.91 -0.27
C ALA A 168 -15.38 7.05 0.72
N ALA A 169 -14.16 7.60 0.69
CA ALA A 169 -13.75 8.77 1.46
C ALA A 169 -14.24 10.10 0.87
N GLY A 170 -14.84 10.13 -0.32
CA GLY A 170 -15.20 11.36 -1.04
C GLY A 170 -13.99 12.10 -1.64
N MET A 171 -12.85 11.42 -1.83
CA MET A 171 -11.62 11.99 -2.36
C MET A 171 -11.52 11.78 -3.87
N LYS A 172 -10.93 12.76 -4.59
CA LYS A 172 -10.46 12.52 -5.95
C LYS A 172 -9.36 11.46 -5.94
N SER A 173 -9.18 10.75 -7.05
CA SER A 173 -8.16 9.71 -7.15
C SER A 173 -7.42 9.74 -8.50
N LEU A 174 -6.13 9.45 -8.45
CA LEU A 174 -5.26 9.21 -9.60
C LEU A 174 -4.80 7.75 -9.56
N ALA A 175 -5.23 6.97 -10.55
CA ALA A 175 -4.73 5.61 -10.73
C ALA A 175 -3.37 5.63 -11.43
N VAL A 176 -2.41 4.88 -10.90
CA VAL A 176 -1.08 4.71 -11.49
C VAL A 176 -0.70 3.22 -11.59
N GLY A 177 0.35 2.90 -12.36
CA GLY A 177 0.86 1.53 -12.47
C GLY A 177 0.22 0.71 -13.58
N PRO A 178 0.48 -0.61 -13.69
CA PRO A 178 0.21 -1.41 -14.88
C PRO A 178 -1.29 -1.58 -15.21
N TYR A 179 -2.16 -1.36 -14.26
CA TYR A 179 -3.63 -1.55 -14.42
C TYR A 179 -4.41 -0.23 -14.32
N TYR A 180 -3.75 0.92 -14.38
CA TYR A 180 -4.33 2.23 -14.13
C TYR A 180 -5.62 2.51 -14.91
N GLU A 181 -5.72 2.09 -16.18
CA GLU A 181 -6.89 2.30 -17.05
C GLU A 181 -8.15 1.55 -16.56
N LYS A 182 -7.97 0.47 -15.79
CA LYS A 182 -9.05 -0.42 -15.35
C LYS A 182 -9.55 -0.14 -13.95
N LEU A 183 -8.93 0.79 -13.24
CA LEU A 183 -9.22 1.04 -11.82
C LEU A 183 -10.39 2.00 -11.57
N GLY A 184 -10.85 2.74 -12.60
CA GLY A 184 -12.01 3.63 -12.49
C GLY A 184 -11.77 4.85 -11.57
N ALA A 185 -10.55 5.38 -11.58
CA ALA A 185 -10.17 6.59 -10.84
C ALA A 185 -10.60 7.87 -11.57
N THR A 186 -10.58 9.02 -10.86
CA THR A 186 -10.85 10.34 -11.43
C THR A 186 -9.84 10.70 -12.52
N TYR A 187 -8.57 10.42 -12.27
CA TYR A 187 -7.45 10.64 -13.18
C TYR A 187 -6.65 9.35 -13.37
N GLN A 188 -5.88 9.27 -14.44
CA GLN A 188 -5.17 8.05 -14.82
C GLN A 188 -3.81 8.39 -15.43
N ALA A 189 -2.76 7.65 -15.04
CA ALA A 189 -1.43 7.76 -15.62
C ALA A 189 -0.67 6.42 -15.51
N PRO A 190 0.21 6.07 -16.45
CA PRO A 190 0.99 4.82 -16.36
C PRO A 190 1.98 4.81 -15.19
N GLY A 191 2.27 5.95 -14.59
CA GLY A 191 3.12 6.11 -13.43
C GLY A 191 3.30 7.58 -13.08
N LEU A 192 3.87 7.86 -11.91
CA LEU A 192 4.11 9.23 -11.45
C LEU A 192 4.97 10.04 -12.43
N TYR A 193 5.93 9.39 -13.09
CA TYR A 193 6.79 9.99 -14.11
C TYR A 193 6.05 10.54 -15.33
N ALA A 194 4.80 10.14 -15.55
CA ALA A 194 3.98 10.56 -16.68
C ALA A 194 2.95 11.64 -16.31
N VAL A 195 2.90 12.07 -15.07
CA VAL A 195 1.98 13.13 -14.62
C VAL A 195 2.61 14.50 -14.86
N ASN A 196 2.03 15.25 -15.79
CA ASN A 196 2.57 16.55 -16.20
C ASN A 196 1.89 17.73 -15.48
N ASP A 197 0.59 17.66 -15.29
CA ASP A 197 -0.20 18.76 -14.73
C ASP A 197 -0.84 18.41 -13.38
N TRP A 198 -0.08 18.64 -12.30
CA TRP A 198 -0.56 18.50 -10.94
C TRP A 198 -1.52 19.61 -10.53
N LYS A 199 -1.41 20.81 -11.16
CA LYS A 199 -2.28 21.95 -10.81
C LYS A 199 -3.72 21.69 -11.19
N GLU A 200 -3.96 21.12 -12.38
CA GLU A 200 -5.30 20.73 -12.82
C GLU A 200 -5.96 19.73 -11.87
N MET A 201 -5.19 18.76 -11.37
CA MET A 201 -5.72 17.72 -10.50
C MET A 201 -6.01 18.19 -9.08
N LEU A 202 -5.21 19.13 -8.58
CA LEU A 202 -5.28 19.63 -7.20
C LEU A 202 -6.21 20.83 -7.05
N GLY A 203 -6.46 21.57 -8.12
CA GLY A 203 -7.38 22.73 -8.16
C GLY A 203 -6.63 24.03 -8.02
#